data_3883df135c657c7a2ff46a7844ac999d
#
_entry.id   3883df135c657c7a2ff46a7844ac999d
#
_cell.length_a   1.000
_cell.length_b   1.000
_cell.length_c   1.000
_cell.angle_alpha   90.00
_cell.angle_beta   90.00
_cell.angle_gamma   90.00
#
_symmetry.space_group_name_H-M   'P 1'
#
loop_
_entity.id
_entity.type
_entity.pdbx_description
1 polymer ?
#
loop_
_entity_poly.entity_id
_entity_poly.type
_entity_poly.pdbx_seq_one_letter_code
_entity_poly.pdbx_strand_id
1 'polypeptide(L)'
;MCSSDLGKPSEDMANRRRQMDKRLRKTRSLPDRFPLPVWTEGPDDAAADILLIGMGSTRGAICEAARQLRQDGLRVRQAHLRLLWPFPAEQLAPLLQKARHILVVENNATAQLAGLIRMQTSGGTELKSILKYDGRLFTPGEIYRQCKEMI
;
A
#
# COMPACT_ATOMS: atom_id res chain seq x y z
N MET A 1 -17.68 -22.85 13.29
CA MET A 1 -19.04 -23.20 12.85
C MET A 1 -19.31 -22.49 11.52
N CYS A 2 -19.72 -23.20 10.46
CA CYS A 2 -20.02 -22.60 9.17
C CYS A 2 -21.53 -22.43 9.04
N SER A 3 -22.03 -21.37 8.43
CA SER A 3 -23.46 -21.20 8.19
C SER A 3 -23.85 -21.78 6.82
N SER A 4 -25.09 -22.28 6.72
CA SER A 4 -25.72 -22.61 5.43
C SER A 4 -26.01 -21.34 4.63
N ASP A 5 -26.44 -21.46 3.38
CA ASP A 5 -26.86 -20.32 2.55
C ASP A 5 -28.06 -19.56 3.15
N LEU A 6 -28.80 -20.21 4.05
CA LEU A 6 -29.91 -19.61 4.81
C LEU A 6 -29.49 -19.02 6.16
N GLY A 7 -28.17 -18.90 6.43
CA GLY A 7 -27.64 -18.34 7.67
C GLY A 7 -27.72 -19.28 8.88
N LYS A 8 -28.21 -20.51 8.74
CA LYS A 8 -28.29 -21.47 9.85
C LYS A 8 -26.91 -22.12 10.11
N PRO A 9 -26.52 -22.38 11.38
CA PRO A 9 -25.31 -23.13 11.69
C PRO A 9 -25.31 -24.50 11.01
N SER A 10 -24.16 -24.93 10.49
CA SER A 10 -23.99 -26.21 9.83
C SER A 10 -22.61 -26.78 10.11
N GLU A 11 -22.53 -28.05 10.47
CA GLU A 11 -21.29 -28.80 10.69
C GLU A 11 -20.94 -29.69 9.50
N ASP A 12 -21.75 -29.69 8.44
CA ASP A 12 -21.47 -30.44 7.23
C ASP A 12 -20.17 -29.94 6.55
N MET A 13 -19.21 -30.84 6.41
CA MET A 13 -17.88 -30.59 5.82
C MET A 13 -17.97 -30.16 4.35
N ALA A 14 -18.89 -30.73 3.59
CA ALA A 14 -19.08 -30.39 2.18
C ALA A 14 -19.65 -28.95 2.05
N ASN A 15 -20.58 -28.58 2.92
CA ASN A 15 -21.09 -27.22 3.01
C ASN A 15 -19.99 -26.24 3.40
N ARG A 16 -19.15 -26.58 4.39
CA ARG A 16 -18.01 -25.74 4.82
C ARG A 16 -17.08 -25.47 3.63
N ARG A 17 -16.71 -26.49 2.87
CA ARG A 17 -15.86 -26.34 1.67
C ARG A 17 -16.52 -25.39 0.65
N ARG A 18 -17.78 -25.61 0.29
CA ARG A 18 -18.52 -24.77 -0.66
C ARG A 18 -18.55 -23.29 -0.20
N GLN A 19 -18.80 -23.04 1.08
CA GLN A 19 -18.83 -21.67 1.62
C GLN A 19 -17.45 -21.01 1.59
N MET A 20 -16.39 -21.74 1.88
CA MET A 20 -15.02 -21.23 1.77
C MET A 20 -14.65 -20.91 0.32
N ASP A 21 -14.95 -21.80 -0.61
CA ASP A 21 -14.70 -21.58 -2.05
C ASP A 21 -15.48 -20.36 -2.57
N LYS A 22 -16.71 -20.18 -2.12
CA LYS A 22 -17.53 -19.00 -2.44
C LYS A 22 -16.89 -17.70 -1.94
N ARG A 23 -16.38 -17.68 -0.70
CA ARG A 23 -15.67 -16.53 -0.11
C ARG A 23 -14.39 -16.24 -0.86
N LEU A 24 -13.59 -17.26 -1.14
CA LEU A 24 -12.32 -17.11 -1.88
C LEU A 24 -12.56 -16.58 -3.30
N ARG A 25 -13.60 -17.06 -4.01
CA ARG A 25 -13.96 -16.50 -5.34
C ARG A 25 -14.29 -15.02 -5.26
N LYS A 26 -15.12 -14.62 -4.27
CA LYS A 26 -15.43 -13.18 -4.05
C LYS A 26 -14.20 -12.35 -3.80
N THR A 27 -13.29 -12.84 -2.95
CA THR A 27 -12.04 -12.15 -2.66
C THR A 27 -11.17 -12.01 -3.91
N ARG A 28 -11.01 -13.08 -4.70
CA ARG A 28 -10.22 -13.06 -5.95
C ARG A 28 -10.76 -12.07 -6.99
N SER A 29 -12.08 -11.86 -7.02
CA SER A 29 -12.71 -10.91 -7.95
C SER A 29 -12.68 -9.45 -7.48
N LEU A 30 -12.16 -9.16 -6.28
CA LEU A 30 -12.11 -7.80 -5.76
C LEU A 30 -11.25 -6.84 -6.61
N PRO A 31 -10.04 -7.21 -7.08
CA PRO A 31 -9.22 -6.32 -7.90
C PRO A 31 -9.94 -5.83 -9.16
N ASP A 32 -10.71 -6.72 -9.81
CA ASP A 32 -11.46 -6.40 -11.03
C ASP A 32 -12.65 -5.45 -10.77
N ARG A 33 -13.17 -5.47 -9.54
CA ARG A 33 -14.32 -4.67 -9.11
C ARG A 33 -13.93 -3.41 -8.37
N PHE A 34 -12.68 -3.31 -7.92
CA PHE A 34 -12.18 -2.21 -7.14
C PHE A 34 -11.36 -1.28 -8.04
N PRO A 35 -11.93 -0.17 -8.50
CA PRO A 35 -11.22 0.74 -9.37
C PRO A 35 -10.03 1.33 -8.62
N LEU A 36 -8.86 1.27 -9.22
CA LEU A 36 -7.62 1.83 -8.70
C LEU A 36 -7.25 1.28 -7.31
N PRO A 37 -6.86 -0.01 -7.19
CA PRO A 37 -6.38 -0.59 -5.93
C PRO A 37 -5.11 0.10 -5.42
N VAL A 38 -4.31 0.66 -6.35
CA VAL A 38 -3.20 1.57 -6.09
C VAL A 38 -3.48 2.89 -6.81
N TRP A 39 -3.68 3.96 -6.04
CA TRP A 39 -3.76 5.30 -6.60
C TRP A 39 -2.35 5.88 -6.73
N THR A 40 -2.03 6.47 -7.86
CA THR A 40 -0.71 7.04 -8.12
C THR A 40 -0.81 8.50 -8.56
N GLU A 41 0.24 9.28 -8.26
CA GLU A 41 0.41 10.65 -8.75
C GLU A 41 1.89 10.95 -8.93
N GLY A 42 2.20 11.72 -9.96
CA GLY A 42 3.56 12.13 -10.31
C GLY A 42 3.89 11.77 -11.75
N PRO A 43 5.12 12.02 -12.20
CA PRO A 43 5.53 11.78 -13.58
C PRO A 43 5.40 10.30 -13.96
N ASP A 44 4.71 10.02 -15.06
CA ASP A 44 4.31 8.65 -15.43
C ASP A 44 5.43 7.82 -16.07
N ASP A 45 6.33 8.40 -16.86
CA ASP A 45 7.25 7.65 -17.71
C ASP A 45 8.72 7.72 -17.31
N ALA A 46 9.10 8.52 -16.33
CA ALA A 46 10.48 8.69 -15.91
C ALA A 46 10.78 7.90 -14.62
N ALA A 47 12.04 7.48 -14.47
CA ALA A 47 12.54 6.98 -13.19
C ALA A 47 12.34 8.06 -12.11
N ALA A 48 11.74 7.67 -10.99
CA ALA A 48 11.54 8.56 -9.85
C ALA A 48 12.79 8.57 -8.96
N ASP A 49 13.14 9.74 -8.46
CA ASP A 49 14.17 9.82 -7.42
C ASP A 49 13.63 9.26 -6.11
N ILE A 50 12.33 9.53 -5.82
CA ILE A 50 11.64 9.04 -4.64
C ILE A 50 10.27 8.49 -5.02
N LEU A 51 9.94 7.29 -4.53
CA LEU A 51 8.59 6.76 -4.46
C LEU A 51 8.11 6.79 -3.01
N LEU A 52 7.09 7.60 -2.73
CA LEU A 52 6.40 7.63 -1.45
C LEU A 52 5.22 6.68 -1.49
N ILE A 53 5.18 5.73 -0.56
CA ILE A 53 4.09 4.75 -0.45
C ILE A 53 3.37 4.94 0.87
N GLY A 54 2.05 4.92 0.85
CA GLY A 54 1.24 4.98 2.06
C GLY A 54 -0.12 4.34 1.91
N MET A 55 -0.87 4.34 3.00
CA MET A 55 -2.24 3.85 3.05
C MET A 55 -3.09 4.65 4.04
N GLY A 56 -4.41 4.60 3.90
CA GLY A 56 -5.35 5.19 4.86
C GLY A 56 -5.16 6.71 5.03
N SER A 57 -4.97 7.15 6.26
CA SER A 57 -4.90 8.56 6.62
C SER A 57 -3.62 9.29 6.19
N THR A 58 -2.58 8.57 5.76
CA THR A 58 -1.30 9.19 5.37
C THR A 58 -1.36 9.93 4.04
N ARG A 59 -2.40 9.69 3.21
CA ARG A 59 -2.49 10.22 1.83
C ARG A 59 -2.30 11.74 1.75
N GLY A 60 -3.06 12.50 2.55
CA GLY A 60 -3.02 13.96 2.47
C GLY A 60 -1.64 14.53 2.80
N ALA A 61 -1.02 14.02 3.86
CA ALA A 61 0.32 14.43 4.27
C ALA A 61 1.39 14.04 3.23
N ILE A 62 1.29 12.85 2.63
CA ILE A 62 2.18 12.40 1.55
C ILE A 62 2.03 13.30 0.32
N CYS A 63 0.80 13.61 -0.12
CA CYS A 63 0.55 14.45 -1.28
C CYS A 63 1.23 15.82 -1.14
N GLU A 64 1.07 16.44 0.01
CA GLU A 64 1.64 17.76 0.29
C GLU A 64 3.18 17.71 0.41
N ALA A 65 3.73 16.71 1.10
CA ALA A 65 5.17 16.51 1.19
C ALA A 65 5.79 16.24 -0.20
N ALA A 66 5.15 15.42 -1.02
CA ALA A 66 5.58 15.14 -2.39
C ALA A 66 5.60 16.41 -3.25
N ARG A 67 4.60 17.30 -3.07
CA ARG A 67 4.57 18.59 -3.75
C ARG A 67 5.76 19.47 -3.37
N GLN A 68 6.08 19.56 -2.09
CA GLN A 68 7.23 20.33 -1.58
C GLN A 68 8.55 19.76 -2.13
N LEU A 69 8.73 18.45 -2.10
CA LEU A 69 9.92 17.80 -2.65
C LEU A 69 10.08 18.04 -4.16
N ARG A 70 8.97 18.09 -4.92
CA ARG A 70 8.99 18.44 -6.35
C ARG A 70 9.37 19.90 -6.57
N GLN A 71 8.97 20.82 -5.70
CA GLN A 71 9.42 22.22 -5.75
C GLN A 71 10.92 22.36 -5.53
N ASP A 72 11.52 21.44 -4.78
CA ASP A 72 12.99 21.32 -4.63
C ASP A 72 13.69 20.68 -5.84
N GLY A 73 12.98 20.36 -6.91
CA GLY A 73 13.53 19.79 -8.13
C GLY A 73 13.63 18.26 -8.14
N LEU A 74 13.12 17.55 -7.12
CA LEU A 74 13.14 16.10 -7.08
C LEU A 74 11.97 15.49 -7.88
N ARG A 75 12.24 14.40 -8.59
CA ARG A 75 11.21 13.60 -9.27
C ARG A 75 10.54 12.66 -8.27
N VAL A 76 9.44 13.10 -7.70
CA VAL A 76 8.72 12.34 -6.67
C VAL A 76 7.45 11.74 -7.24
N ARG A 77 7.32 10.43 -7.14
CA ARG A 77 6.10 9.69 -7.40
C ARG A 77 5.49 9.22 -6.08
N GLN A 78 4.18 9.16 -6.02
CA GLN A 78 3.48 8.63 -4.86
C GLN A 78 2.55 7.49 -5.28
N ALA A 79 2.43 6.50 -4.41
CA ALA A 79 1.52 5.38 -4.53
C ALA A 79 0.74 5.21 -3.22
N HIS A 80 -0.58 5.23 -3.31
CA HIS A 80 -1.44 5.06 -2.15
C HIS A 80 -2.24 3.77 -2.30
N LEU A 81 -1.96 2.80 -1.43
CA LEU A 81 -2.66 1.53 -1.44
C LEU A 81 -4.06 1.70 -0.85
N ARG A 82 -5.06 1.41 -1.65
CA ARG A 82 -6.47 1.43 -1.28
C ARG A 82 -7.00 0.03 -0.99
N LEU A 83 -6.31 -0.99 -1.51
CA LEU A 83 -6.58 -2.41 -1.28
C LEU A 83 -5.30 -3.07 -0.76
N LEU A 84 -5.40 -3.78 0.36
CA LEU A 84 -4.29 -4.54 0.94
C LEU A 84 -4.43 -6.05 0.73
N TRP A 85 -5.67 -6.52 0.48
CA TRP A 85 -5.92 -7.92 0.22
C TRP A 85 -7.15 -8.11 -0.69
N PRO A 86 -7.02 -8.86 -1.82
CA PRO A 86 -5.76 -9.37 -2.38
C PRO A 86 -4.75 -8.24 -2.63
N PHE A 87 -3.46 -8.53 -2.42
CA PHE A 87 -2.43 -7.50 -2.56
C PHE A 87 -2.23 -7.12 -4.03
N PRO A 88 -2.22 -5.83 -4.39
CA PRO A 88 -2.10 -5.36 -5.78
C PRO A 88 -0.64 -5.36 -6.26
N ALA A 89 0.01 -6.54 -6.23
CA ALA A 89 1.43 -6.67 -6.56
C ALA A 89 1.75 -6.24 -8.01
N GLU A 90 0.89 -6.61 -8.96
CA GLU A 90 1.08 -6.30 -10.38
C GLU A 90 1.09 -4.78 -10.67
N GLN A 91 0.28 -4.02 -9.93
CA GLN A 91 0.24 -2.56 -10.07
C GLN A 91 1.39 -1.88 -9.33
N LEU A 92 1.85 -2.44 -8.22
CA LEU A 92 2.90 -1.83 -7.40
C LEU A 92 4.31 -2.16 -7.89
N ALA A 93 4.57 -3.38 -8.35
CA ALA A 93 5.91 -3.84 -8.74
C ALA A 93 6.61 -2.93 -9.79
N PRO A 94 5.94 -2.46 -10.86
CA PRO A 94 6.57 -1.55 -11.82
C PRO A 94 7.00 -0.21 -11.21
N LEU A 95 6.28 0.28 -10.19
CA LEU A 95 6.63 1.51 -9.49
C LEU A 95 7.87 1.34 -8.62
N LEU A 96 7.99 0.20 -7.94
CA LEU A 96 9.16 -0.13 -7.13
C LEU A 96 10.43 -0.21 -7.98
N GLN A 97 10.34 -0.82 -9.16
CA GLN A 97 11.48 -1.00 -10.07
C GLN A 97 11.99 0.32 -10.67
N LYS A 98 11.11 1.33 -10.81
CA LYS A 98 11.45 2.62 -11.43
C LYS A 98 11.89 3.69 -10.43
N ALA A 99 11.97 3.38 -9.15
CA ALA A 99 12.33 4.35 -8.11
C ALA A 99 13.73 4.08 -7.54
N ARG A 100 14.50 5.17 -7.35
CA ARG A 100 15.82 5.11 -6.73
C ARG A 100 15.72 4.91 -5.20
N HIS A 101 14.83 5.66 -4.55
CA HIS A 101 14.54 5.56 -3.12
C HIS A 101 13.06 5.25 -2.92
N ILE A 102 12.76 4.26 -2.10
CA ILE A 102 11.38 3.87 -1.77
C ILE A 102 11.17 4.08 -0.30
N LEU A 103 10.25 4.99 0.04
CA LEU A 103 9.92 5.36 1.41
C LEU A 103 8.46 5.02 1.71
N VAL A 104 8.25 4.15 2.69
CA VAL A 104 6.91 3.72 3.11
C VAL A 104 6.52 4.49 4.37
N VAL A 105 5.43 5.25 4.29
CA VAL A 105 4.94 6.12 5.37
C VAL A 105 3.82 5.42 6.12
N GLU A 106 4.01 5.15 7.41
CA GLU A 106 3.11 4.31 8.20
C GLU A 106 2.88 4.84 9.61
N ASN A 107 1.60 4.87 10.02
CA ASN A 107 1.22 5.16 11.41
C ASN A 107 1.26 3.87 12.27
N ASN A 108 2.40 3.22 12.36
CA ASN A 108 2.66 2.08 13.24
C ASN A 108 4.15 1.98 13.59
N ALA A 109 4.48 1.17 14.60
CA ALA A 109 5.84 1.03 15.12
C ALA A 109 6.67 -0.06 14.41
N THR A 110 6.05 -0.93 13.61
CA THR A 110 6.67 -2.19 13.15
C THR A 110 6.78 -2.31 11.62
N ALA A 111 6.56 -1.21 10.89
CA ALA A 111 6.68 -1.16 9.43
C ALA A 111 5.85 -2.27 8.72
N GLN A 112 4.58 -2.41 9.13
CA GLN A 112 3.70 -3.50 8.69
C GLN A 112 3.43 -3.47 7.19
N LEU A 113 3.20 -2.28 6.61
CA LEU A 113 2.98 -2.14 5.18
C LEU A 113 4.25 -2.45 4.40
N ALA A 114 5.41 -1.95 4.83
CA ALA A 114 6.69 -2.28 4.20
C ALA A 114 6.98 -3.80 4.28
N GLY A 115 6.65 -4.44 5.40
CA GLY A 115 6.71 -5.89 5.55
C GLY A 115 5.81 -6.63 4.56
N LEU A 116 4.55 -6.18 4.42
CA LEU A 116 3.60 -6.76 3.48
C LEU A 116 4.08 -6.59 2.03
N ILE A 117 4.58 -5.42 1.66
CA ILE A 117 5.14 -5.17 0.32
C ILE A 117 6.29 -6.14 0.03
N ARG A 118 7.24 -6.31 0.97
CA ARG A 118 8.36 -7.26 0.79
C ARG A 118 7.91 -8.70 0.60
N MET A 119 6.87 -9.13 1.32
CA MET A 119 6.32 -10.48 1.20
C MET A 119 5.58 -10.73 -0.11
N GLN A 120 4.97 -9.70 -0.68
CA GLN A 120 4.08 -9.82 -1.83
C GLN A 120 4.72 -9.42 -3.17
N THR A 121 5.89 -8.79 -3.12
CA THR A 121 6.63 -8.40 -4.32
C THR A 121 7.99 -9.08 -4.36
N SER A 122 8.31 -9.73 -5.48
CA SER A 122 9.61 -10.38 -5.71
C SER A 122 10.65 -9.32 -6.13
N GLY A 123 11.18 -8.57 -5.19
CA GLY A 123 12.18 -7.58 -5.54
C GLY A 123 13.06 -7.23 -4.36
N GLY A 124 14.39 -7.42 -4.50
CA GLY A 124 15.39 -6.99 -3.55
C GLY A 124 15.53 -5.48 -3.41
N THR A 125 14.48 -4.73 -3.70
CA THR A 125 14.48 -3.27 -3.60
C THR A 125 14.45 -2.87 -2.14
N GLU A 126 15.42 -2.08 -1.72
CA GLU A 126 15.49 -1.56 -0.36
C GLU A 126 14.31 -0.64 -0.08
N LEU A 127 13.46 -1.05 0.87
CA LEU A 127 12.37 -0.24 1.38
C LEU A 127 12.79 0.38 2.70
N LYS A 128 12.80 1.71 2.78
CA LYS A 128 12.95 2.45 4.03
C LYS A 128 11.57 2.86 4.57
N SER A 129 11.41 2.93 5.87
CA SER A 129 10.12 3.25 6.49
C SER A 129 10.19 4.55 7.28
N ILE A 130 9.19 5.39 7.08
CA ILE A 130 8.93 6.60 7.87
C ILE A 130 7.78 6.25 8.82
N LEU A 131 8.09 6.09 10.11
CA LEU A 131 7.16 5.58 11.11
C LEU A 131 6.74 6.65 12.10
N LYS A 132 5.46 6.66 12.47
CA LYS A 132 4.92 7.49 13.56
C LYS A 132 3.88 6.72 14.34
N TYR A 133 4.06 6.62 15.65
CA TYR A 133 3.20 5.82 16.53
C TYR A 133 2.94 6.49 17.89
N ASP A 134 2.98 7.82 17.92
CA ASP A 134 2.71 8.64 19.10
C ASP A 134 1.21 9.01 19.25
N GLY A 135 0.33 8.40 18.45
CA GLY A 135 -1.11 8.65 18.44
C GLY A 135 -1.55 9.86 17.59
N ARG A 136 -0.62 10.61 16.99
CA ARG A 136 -0.92 11.75 16.12
C ARG A 136 -0.75 11.39 14.66
N LEU A 137 -1.46 12.08 13.80
CA LEU A 137 -1.29 11.96 12.35
C LEU A 137 0.03 12.60 11.90
N PHE A 138 0.57 12.12 10.77
CA PHE A 138 1.69 12.78 10.12
C PHE A 138 1.31 14.19 9.65
N THR A 139 2.22 15.12 9.85
CA THR A 139 2.20 16.40 9.13
C THR A 139 3.04 16.29 7.85
N PRO A 140 2.73 17.08 6.80
CA PRO A 140 3.54 17.12 5.58
C PRO A 140 5.02 17.43 5.84
N GLY A 141 5.30 18.38 6.73
CA GLY A 141 6.65 18.79 7.09
C GLY A 141 7.47 17.71 7.78
N GLU A 142 6.85 16.81 8.56
CA GLU A 142 7.55 15.65 9.15
C GLU A 142 7.99 14.66 8.06
N ILE A 143 7.10 14.35 7.10
CA ILE A 143 7.43 13.46 5.99
C ILE A 143 8.51 14.09 5.11
N TYR A 144 8.36 15.37 4.74
CA TYR A 144 9.35 16.09 3.93
C TYR A 144 10.75 16.03 4.56
N ARG A 145 10.90 16.38 5.85
CA ARG A 145 12.19 16.35 6.54
C ARG A 145 12.82 14.96 6.54
N GLN A 146 12.04 13.93 6.93
CA GLN A 146 12.54 12.57 6.95
C GLN A 146 12.92 12.06 5.55
N CYS A 147 12.21 12.45 4.51
CA CYS A 147 12.62 12.17 3.14
C CYS A 147 14.00 12.75 2.83
N LYS A 148 14.23 14.03 3.17
CA LYS A 148 15.53 14.70 2.91
C LYS A 148 16.69 14.08 3.69
N GLU A 149 16.44 13.50 4.85
CA GLU A 149 17.43 12.80 5.66
C GLU A 149 17.76 11.40 5.15
N MET A 150 16.85 10.77 4.42
CA MET A 150 16.97 9.36 3.99
C MET A 150 17.48 9.16 2.56
N ILE A 151 17.57 10.23 1.75
CA ILE A 151 18.03 10.20 0.34
C ILE A 151 19.49 10.78 0.15
#